data_3636cb7b30c8678ce6ce4290382f88dc
#
_entry.id   3636cb7b30c8678ce6ce4290382f88dc
#
_cell.length_a   1.000
_cell.length_b   1.000
_cell.length_c   1.000
_cell.angle_alpha   90.00
_cell.angle_beta   90.00
_cell.angle_gamma   90.00
#
_symmetry.space_group_name_H-M   'P 1'
#
loop_
_entity.id
_entity.type
_entity.pdbx_description
1 polymer ?
#
loop_
_entity_poly.entity_id
_entity_poly.type
_entity_poly.pdbx_seq_one_letter_code
_entity_poly.pdbx_strand_id
1 'polypeptide(L)'
;MRFAEKYNKFNTIFDIDIKDFEFMDGYNFIAKYGDNVVKIDGLYINKKGNYDDHPVAIMVNENVLLDLPSHMTDVVNDILKDAESIDLIKKGLVGLKAHEYVDKTYHKRCVGYEWCDL
;
A
#
# COMPACT_ATOMS: atom_id res chain seq x y z
N MET A 1 -13.71 -5.44 -23.64
CA MET A 1 -12.83 -6.03 -22.62
C MET A 1 -13.24 -7.46 -22.34
N ARG A 2 -12.30 -8.37 -22.36
CA ARG A 2 -12.58 -9.78 -22.07
C ARG A 2 -12.84 -9.97 -20.56
N PHE A 3 -13.67 -10.93 -20.24
CA PHE A 3 -14.03 -11.25 -18.87
C PHE A 3 -12.79 -11.50 -17.98
N ALA A 4 -11.85 -12.31 -18.46
CA ALA A 4 -10.65 -12.65 -17.69
C ALA A 4 -9.75 -11.43 -17.45
N GLU A 5 -9.61 -10.55 -18.42
CA GLU A 5 -8.83 -9.32 -18.25
C GLU A 5 -9.44 -8.41 -17.19
N LYS A 6 -10.77 -8.35 -17.15
CA LYS A 6 -11.49 -7.50 -16.20
C LYS A 6 -11.37 -8.01 -14.77
N TYR A 7 -11.46 -9.32 -14.55
CA TYR A 7 -11.54 -9.90 -13.21
C TYR A 7 -10.24 -10.50 -12.68
N ASN A 8 -9.23 -10.69 -13.54
CA ASN A 8 -7.92 -11.15 -13.10
C ASN A 8 -6.95 -10.02 -12.77
N LYS A 9 -7.31 -8.79 -13.01
CA LYS A 9 -6.49 -7.64 -12.61
C LYS A 9 -6.61 -7.45 -11.10
N PHE A 10 -5.49 -7.37 -10.42
CA PHE A 10 -5.43 -7.13 -8.98
C PHE A 10 -5.87 -5.72 -8.61
N ASN A 11 -5.80 -4.78 -9.56
CA ASN A 11 -6.08 -3.38 -9.27
C ASN A 11 -6.80 -2.73 -10.45
N THR A 12 -8.13 -2.88 -10.46
CA THR A 12 -8.98 -2.30 -11.49
C THR A 12 -9.15 -0.78 -11.34
N ILE A 13 -8.98 -0.24 -10.14
CA ILE A 13 -9.19 1.19 -9.85
C ILE A 13 -8.05 2.03 -10.40
N PHE A 14 -6.80 1.59 -10.19
CA PHE A 14 -5.62 2.35 -10.58
C PHE A 14 -5.02 1.90 -11.92
N ASP A 15 -5.50 0.81 -12.46
CA ASP A 15 -5.11 0.27 -13.78
C ASP A 15 -3.59 0.12 -13.94
N ILE A 16 -2.93 -0.40 -12.91
CA ILE A 16 -1.49 -0.64 -12.91
C ILE A 16 -1.22 -2.14 -13.01
N ASP A 17 -0.34 -2.53 -13.93
CA ASP A 17 0.12 -3.91 -14.03
C ASP A 17 1.23 -4.13 -12.99
N ILE A 18 0.95 -4.97 -12.00
CA ILE A 18 1.86 -5.24 -10.89
C ILE A 18 2.59 -6.58 -11.01
N LYS A 19 2.51 -7.22 -12.16
CA LYS A 19 3.02 -8.57 -12.38
C LYS A 19 4.50 -8.74 -12.01
N ASP A 20 5.32 -7.74 -12.33
CA ASP A 20 6.77 -7.80 -12.12
C ASP A 20 7.24 -7.07 -10.87
N PHE A 21 6.31 -6.64 -10.01
CA PHE A 21 6.66 -5.93 -8.78
C PHE A 21 6.96 -6.94 -7.66
N GLU A 22 7.89 -6.56 -6.79
CA GLU A 22 8.25 -7.37 -5.63
C GLU A 22 7.50 -6.90 -4.38
N PHE A 23 7.04 -7.86 -3.57
CA PHE A 23 6.47 -7.56 -2.27
C PHE A 23 7.57 -7.16 -1.28
N MET A 24 7.28 -6.17 -0.46
CA MET A 24 8.18 -5.69 0.58
C MET A 24 7.41 -5.49 1.88
N ASP A 25 7.97 -5.95 2.99
CA ASP A 25 7.41 -5.70 4.30
C ASP A 25 7.88 -4.35 4.86
N GLY A 26 7.28 -3.92 5.98
CA GLY A 26 7.60 -2.64 6.59
C GLY A 26 9.03 -2.52 7.09
N TYR A 27 9.62 -3.60 7.59
CA TYR A 27 11.00 -3.57 8.09
C TYR A 27 12.00 -3.36 6.97
N ASN A 28 11.80 -4.05 5.83
CA ASN A 28 12.62 -3.85 4.64
C ASN A 28 12.41 -2.47 4.04
N PHE A 29 11.19 -1.95 4.08
CA PHE A 29 10.88 -0.60 3.62
C PHE A 29 11.66 0.45 4.41
N ILE A 30 11.68 0.35 5.75
CA ILE A 30 12.46 1.25 6.60
C ILE A 30 13.96 1.10 6.33
N ALA A 31 14.44 -0.13 6.17
CA ALA A 31 15.86 -0.38 5.90
C ALA A 31 16.30 0.30 4.60
N LYS A 32 15.42 0.34 3.59
CA LYS A 32 15.76 0.91 2.27
C LYS A 32 15.52 2.42 2.19
N TYR A 33 14.42 2.90 2.74
CA TYR A 33 13.99 4.30 2.55
C TYR A 33 14.10 5.16 3.81
N GLY A 34 14.32 4.54 4.98
CA GLY A 34 14.37 5.26 6.24
C GLY A 34 13.04 5.95 6.54
N ASP A 35 13.12 7.23 6.90
CA ASP A 35 11.96 8.08 7.18
C ASP A 35 11.61 9.01 6.01
N ASN A 36 12.09 8.69 4.82
CA ASN A 36 11.74 9.45 3.61
C ASN A 36 10.32 9.14 3.16
N VAL A 37 9.67 10.14 2.59
CA VAL A 37 8.34 9.99 1.98
C VAL A 37 8.49 9.34 0.61
N VAL A 38 7.76 8.25 0.37
CA VAL A 38 7.74 7.58 -0.92
C VAL A 38 6.36 7.73 -1.55
N LYS A 39 6.34 8.18 -2.80
CA LYS A 39 5.08 8.36 -3.56
C LYS A 39 4.39 7.01 -3.76
N ILE A 40 3.09 6.97 -3.52
CA ILE A 40 2.26 5.83 -3.89
C ILE A 40 1.50 6.11 -5.19
N ASP A 41 1.29 5.06 -5.96
CA ASP A 41 0.58 5.14 -7.25
C ASP A 41 -0.76 4.41 -7.22
N GLY A 42 -0.97 3.60 -6.20
CA GLY A 42 -2.23 2.89 -6.02
C GLY A 42 -2.29 2.14 -4.70
N LEU A 43 -3.46 1.65 -4.39
CA LEU A 43 -3.75 0.85 -3.20
C LEU A 43 -4.73 -0.25 -3.57
N TYR A 44 -4.61 -1.41 -2.94
CA TYR A 44 -5.60 -2.46 -3.08
C TYR A 44 -5.63 -3.34 -1.83
N ILE A 45 -6.67 -4.15 -1.70
CA ILE A 45 -6.79 -5.12 -0.61
C ILE A 45 -6.38 -6.49 -1.15
N ASN A 46 -5.35 -7.07 -0.56
CA ASN A 46 -4.90 -8.42 -0.90
C ASN A 46 -5.77 -9.43 -0.17
N LYS A 47 -6.54 -10.21 -0.93
CA LYS A 47 -7.43 -11.25 -0.42
C LYS A 47 -6.93 -12.66 -0.68
N LYS A 48 -5.70 -12.81 -1.18
CA LYS A 48 -5.10 -14.11 -1.47
C LYS A 48 -4.34 -14.63 -0.27
N GLY A 49 -4.53 -15.90 0.06
CA GLY A 49 -3.77 -16.61 1.08
C GLY A 49 -4.60 -17.01 2.29
N ASN A 50 -3.94 -17.63 3.25
CA ASN A 50 -4.53 -18.15 4.49
C ASN A 50 -4.53 -17.13 5.63
N TYR A 51 -4.14 -15.91 5.34
CA TYR A 51 -4.06 -14.82 6.31
C TYR A 51 -5.21 -13.84 6.13
N ASP A 52 -5.44 -13.00 7.14
CA ASP A 52 -6.42 -11.93 7.05
C ASP A 52 -6.14 -11.01 5.86
N ASP A 53 -7.21 -10.45 5.29
CA ASP A 53 -7.07 -9.43 4.26
C ASP A 53 -6.19 -8.29 4.76
N HIS A 54 -5.29 -7.82 3.91
CA HIS A 54 -4.44 -6.69 4.26
C HIS A 54 -4.26 -5.77 3.05
N PRO A 55 -4.08 -4.47 3.28
CA PRO A 55 -3.88 -3.53 2.17
C PRO A 55 -2.44 -3.58 1.66
N VAL A 56 -2.29 -3.20 0.39
CA VAL A 56 -1.00 -3.12 -0.27
C VAL A 56 -0.90 -1.77 -0.97
N ALA A 57 0.23 -1.09 -0.80
CA ALA A 57 0.53 0.16 -1.51
C ALA A 57 1.41 -0.14 -2.72
N ILE A 58 1.03 0.42 -3.88
CA ILE A 58 1.76 0.23 -5.13
C ILE A 58 2.69 1.43 -5.34
N MET A 59 3.97 1.16 -5.55
CA MET A 59 5.00 2.16 -5.77
C MET A 59 5.70 1.88 -7.10
N VAL A 60 5.21 2.50 -8.17
CA VAL A 60 5.65 2.21 -9.55
C VAL A 60 7.12 2.55 -9.75
N ASN A 61 7.58 3.70 -9.26
CA ASN A 61 8.97 4.13 -9.45
C ASN A 61 9.97 3.18 -8.78
N GLU A 62 9.53 2.46 -7.76
CA GLU A 62 10.39 1.55 -7.00
C GLU A 62 10.17 0.08 -7.38
N ASN A 63 9.16 -0.23 -8.19
CA ASN A 63 8.72 -1.58 -8.53
C ASN A 63 8.38 -2.40 -7.28
N VAL A 64 7.74 -1.78 -6.30
CA VAL A 64 7.48 -2.37 -4.99
C VAL A 64 5.99 -2.40 -4.70
N LEU A 65 5.55 -3.50 -4.10
CA LEU A 65 4.24 -3.66 -3.47
C LEU A 65 4.48 -3.72 -1.96
N LEU A 66 4.18 -2.63 -1.26
CA LEU A 66 4.40 -2.56 0.18
C LEU A 66 3.23 -3.16 0.94
N ASP A 67 3.49 -4.23 1.69
CA ASP A 67 2.49 -4.82 2.57
C ASP A 67 2.22 -3.90 3.76
N LEU A 68 0.97 -3.47 3.90
CA LEU A 68 0.53 -2.65 5.00
C LEU A 68 -0.15 -3.53 6.06
N PRO A 69 -0.12 -3.13 7.33
CA PRO A 69 -0.73 -3.94 8.39
C PRO A 69 -2.25 -4.00 8.25
N SER A 70 -2.84 -5.10 8.72
CA SER A 70 -4.28 -5.33 8.58
C SER A 70 -5.15 -4.29 9.29
N HIS A 71 -4.64 -3.62 10.32
CA HIS A 71 -5.40 -2.55 10.99
C HIS A 71 -5.61 -1.32 10.09
N MET A 72 -4.89 -1.20 8.98
CA MET A 72 -5.09 -0.13 8.00
C MET A 72 -6.16 -0.48 6.95
N THR A 73 -6.72 -1.67 7.00
CA THR A 73 -7.71 -2.12 5.99
C THR A 73 -8.92 -1.18 5.89
N ASP A 74 -9.45 -0.75 7.02
CA ASP A 74 -10.63 0.13 7.04
C ASP A 74 -10.34 1.48 6.40
N VAL A 75 -9.19 2.07 6.72
CA VAL A 75 -8.77 3.36 6.14
C VAL A 75 -8.57 3.22 4.63
N VAL A 76 -7.93 2.15 4.18
CA VAL A 76 -7.69 1.91 2.75
C VAL A 76 -9.02 1.67 2.03
N ASN A 77 -9.95 0.93 2.62
CA ASN A 77 -11.28 0.75 2.05
C ASN A 77 -12.02 2.09 1.90
N ASP A 78 -11.90 2.98 2.89
CA ASP A 78 -12.49 4.32 2.80
C ASP A 78 -11.88 5.13 1.66
N ILE A 79 -10.55 5.07 1.51
CA ILE A 79 -9.84 5.72 0.40
C ILE A 79 -10.34 5.19 -0.94
N LEU A 80 -10.50 3.88 -1.06
CA LEU A 80 -10.92 3.24 -2.32
C LEU A 80 -12.38 3.55 -2.70
N LYS A 81 -13.18 4.05 -1.77
CA LYS A 81 -14.56 4.50 -2.01
C LYS A 81 -14.66 6.00 -2.25
N ASP A 82 -13.58 6.74 -2.05
CA ASP A 82 -13.57 8.19 -2.17
C ASP A 82 -12.90 8.62 -3.49
N ALA A 83 -13.71 9.13 -4.41
CA ALA A 83 -13.24 9.53 -5.73
C ALA A 83 -12.16 10.62 -5.67
N GLU A 84 -12.26 11.55 -4.72
CA GLU A 84 -11.24 12.61 -4.55
C GLU A 84 -9.90 12.03 -4.13
N SER A 85 -9.91 11.09 -3.17
CA SER A 85 -8.69 10.40 -2.71
C SER A 85 -8.03 9.61 -3.84
N ILE A 86 -8.81 8.89 -4.63
CA ILE A 86 -8.32 8.14 -5.79
C ILE A 86 -7.67 9.08 -6.79
N ASP A 87 -8.29 10.22 -7.07
CA ASP A 87 -7.76 11.21 -8.00
C ASP A 87 -6.42 11.79 -7.52
N LEU A 88 -6.31 12.11 -6.23
CA LEU A 88 -5.06 12.60 -5.66
C LEU A 88 -3.93 11.58 -5.79
N ILE A 89 -4.21 10.31 -5.56
CA ILE A 89 -3.22 9.24 -5.72
C ILE A 89 -2.79 9.13 -7.19
N LYS A 90 -3.75 9.14 -8.12
CA LYS A 90 -3.45 9.07 -9.55
C LYS A 90 -2.61 10.24 -10.05
N LYS A 91 -2.76 11.39 -9.43
CA LYS A 91 -1.98 12.59 -9.77
C LYS A 91 -0.58 12.61 -9.14
N GLY A 92 -0.25 11.61 -8.33
CA GLY A 92 1.05 11.55 -7.65
C GLY A 92 1.19 12.51 -6.48
N LEU A 93 0.09 12.87 -5.84
CA LEU A 93 0.05 13.85 -4.76
C LEU A 93 0.00 13.23 -3.36
N VAL A 94 0.15 11.91 -3.27
CA VAL A 94 0.08 11.18 -2.00
C VAL A 94 1.33 10.31 -1.83
N GLY A 95 1.88 10.32 -0.64
CA GLY A 95 3.01 9.47 -0.27
C GLY A 95 2.80 8.80 1.06
N LEU A 96 3.68 7.84 1.37
CA LEU A 96 3.76 7.16 2.65
C LEU A 96 5.14 7.33 3.25
N LYS A 97 5.17 7.51 4.55
CA LYS A 97 6.37 7.56 5.36
C LYS A 97 6.25 6.51 6.45
N ALA A 98 7.27 5.70 6.63
CA ALA A 98 7.28 4.66 7.65
C ALA A 98 8.13 5.09 8.85
N HIS A 99 7.78 4.59 10.04
CA HIS A 99 8.59 4.77 11.24
C HIS A 99 8.51 3.53 12.11
N GLU A 100 9.58 3.30 12.88
CA GLU A 100 9.59 2.24 13.87
C GLU A 100 9.13 2.78 15.23
N TYR A 101 8.40 1.95 15.96
CA TYR A 101 8.06 2.22 17.35
C TYR A 101 8.06 0.90 18.13
N VAL A 102 8.12 1.01 19.45
CA VAL A 102 8.06 -0.15 20.35
C VAL A 102 6.66 -0.21 20.97
N ASP A 103 5.98 -1.34 20.78
CA ASP A 103 4.71 -1.59 21.44
C ASP A 103 4.97 -1.78 22.94
N LYS A 104 4.36 -0.93 23.76
CA LYS A 104 4.56 -0.94 25.22
C LYS A 104 3.98 -2.17 25.90
N THR A 105 2.97 -2.80 25.30
CA THR A 105 2.32 -3.98 25.86
C THR A 105 3.13 -5.25 25.63
N TYR A 106 3.66 -5.41 24.42
CA TYR A 106 4.39 -6.63 24.02
C TYR A 106 5.89 -6.44 23.88
N HIS A 107 6.41 -5.24 24.07
CA HIS A 107 7.82 -4.90 23.91
C HIS A 107 8.38 -5.29 22.53
N LYS A 108 7.53 -5.25 21.50
CA LYS A 108 7.91 -5.61 20.13
C LYS A 108 8.19 -4.35 19.30
N ARG A 109 9.16 -4.47 18.40
CA ARG A 109 9.36 -3.48 17.36
C ARG A 109 8.22 -3.57 16.35
N CYS A 110 7.61 -2.44 16.06
CA CYS A 110 6.51 -2.33 15.10
C CYS A 110 6.82 -1.24 14.09
N VAL A 111 6.14 -1.32 12.95
CA VAL A 111 6.23 -0.30 11.89
C VAL A 111 4.89 0.40 11.79
N GLY A 112 4.93 1.73 11.89
CA GLY A 112 3.78 2.59 11.65
C GLY A 112 3.96 3.38 10.36
N TYR A 113 2.86 3.91 9.83
CA TYR A 113 2.86 4.66 8.58
C TYR A 113 2.12 5.98 8.75
N GLU A 114 2.61 7.00 8.05
CA GLU A 114 1.93 8.28 7.91
C GLU A 114 1.61 8.53 6.44
N TRP A 115 0.39 9.01 6.20
CA TRP A 115 0.01 9.53 4.88
C TRP A 115 0.58 10.93 4.74
N CYS A 116 1.18 11.21 3.60
CA CYS A 116 1.81 12.52 3.35
C CYS A 116 1.26 13.12 2.05
N ASP A 117 1.08 14.43 2.09
CA ASP A 117 0.77 15.19 0.87
C ASP A 117 2.06 15.52 0.13
N LEU A 118 2.01 15.36 -1.17
CA LEU A 118 3.15 15.68 -2.05
C LEU A 118 2.90 16.91 -2.91
#